data_e5126c4dbc0fbb659ce84cdb9dc3eeef
#
_entry.id   e5126c4dbc0fbb659ce84cdb9dc3eeef
#
_cell.length_a   1.000
_cell.length_b   1.000
_cell.length_c   1.000
_cell.angle_alpha   90.00
_cell.angle_beta   90.00
_cell.angle_gamma   90.00
#
_symmetry.space_group_name_H-M   'P 1'
#
loop_
_entity.id
_entity.type
_entity.pdbx_description
1 polymer ?
#
loop_
_entity_poly.entity_id
_entity_poly.type
_entity_poly.pdbx_seq_one_letter_code
_entity_poly.pdbx_strand_id
1 'polypeptide(L)'
;MNVENNLTLGLVRGRHEMPVDDYLFDSIDNVLDFESMRREIAHRLAGVLQLNLYVTGLTAATVEVMNFCIEHNVRLTLFHFDRDTQ
;
A
#
# COMPACT_ATOMS: atom_id res chain seq x y z
N MET A 1 18.40 15.80 3.20
CA MET A 1 17.96 14.92 3.35
C MET A 1 16.68 14.76 3.40
N ASN A 2 16.08 14.00 2.84
CA ASN A 2 14.76 13.97 2.77
C ASN A 2 14.16 12.76 3.25
N VAL A 3 13.53 12.84 4.38
CA VAL A 3 12.81 11.72 4.93
C VAL A 3 11.46 11.59 4.33
N GLU A 4 11.01 12.55 3.58
CA GLU A 4 9.71 12.45 2.96
C GLU A 4 9.63 11.37 1.92
N ASN A 5 10.77 10.84 1.48
CA ASN A 5 10.76 9.78 0.48
C ASN A 5 10.44 8.42 1.06
N ASN A 6 10.36 8.34 2.38
CA ASN A 6 9.96 7.11 3.07
C ASN A 6 8.52 7.24 3.52
N LEU A 7 7.71 6.25 3.22
CA LEU A 7 6.29 6.34 3.52
C LEU A 7 5.82 5.05 4.17
N THR A 8 4.97 5.16 5.18
CA THR A 8 4.37 4.00 5.84
C THR A 8 2.87 4.11 5.71
N LEU A 9 2.25 3.13 5.10
CA LEU A 9 0.82 3.15 4.84
C LEU A 9 0.19 1.80 5.16
N GLY A 10 -1.09 1.82 5.49
CA GLY A 10 -1.89 0.61 5.44
C GLY A 10 -2.46 0.45 4.04
N LEU A 11 -2.85 -0.75 3.69
CA LEU A 11 -3.34 -1.00 2.33
C LEU A 11 -4.72 -0.38 2.12
N VAL A 12 -5.67 -0.72 2.98
CA VAL A 12 -7.04 -0.22 2.84
C VAL A 12 -7.55 0.20 4.20
N ARG A 13 -8.13 1.40 4.25
CA ARG A 13 -8.67 1.94 5.49
C ARG A 13 -9.88 1.14 5.93
N GLY A 14 -9.98 0.93 7.23
CA GLY A 14 -11.21 0.40 7.84
C GLY A 14 -11.32 -1.11 7.88
N ARG A 15 -10.37 -1.83 7.33
CA ARG A 15 -10.47 -3.28 7.39
C ARG A 15 -10.00 -3.83 8.73
N HIS A 16 -8.91 -3.28 9.24
CA HIS A 16 -8.39 -3.64 10.56
C HIS A 16 -7.70 -2.43 11.12
N GLU A 17 -7.63 -2.37 12.43
CA GLU A 17 -6.81 -1.36 13.05
C GLU A 17 -5.36 -1.71 12.85
N MET A 18 -4.59 -0.78 12.34
CA MET A 18 -3.17 -1.00 12.08
C MET A 18 -2.38 0.18 12.61
N PRO A 19 -1.10 -0.02 12.92
CA PRO A 19 -0.26 1.05 13.47
C PRO A 19 0.22 1.99 12.39
N VAL A 20 -0.71 2.60 11.66
CA VAL A 20 -0.39 3.54 10.59
C VAL A 20 -1.32 4.73 10.70
N ASP A 21 -0.88 5.86 10.16
CA ASP A 21 -1.67 7.08 10.19
C ASP A 21 -2.46 7.29 8.90
N ASP A 22 -2.10 6.62 7.85
CA ASP A 22 -2.73 6.83 6.56
C ASP A 22 -2.79 5.53 5.79
N TYR A 23 -3.56 5.51 4.71
CA TYR A 23 -3.81 4.31 3.96
C TYR A 23 -3.68 4.60 2.48
N LEU A 24 -3.26 3.59 1.71
CA LEU A 24 -3.10 3.73 0.27
C LEU A 24 -4.46 3.88 -0.40
N PHE A 25 -5.45 3.10 0.04
CA PHE A 25 -6.80 3.20 -0.47
C PHE A 25 -7.75 3.52 0.67
N ASP A 26 -8.65 4.48 0.46
CA ASP A 26 -9.73 4.70 1.42
C ASP A 26 -10.75 3.59 1.35
N SER A 27 -11.04 3.12 0.15
CA SER A 27 -11.91 1.97 -0.06
C SER A 27 -11.60 1.39 -1.42
N ILE A 28 -11.96 0.14 -1.61
CA ILE A 28 -11.89 -0.50 -2.92
C ILE A 28 -13.27 -1.05 -3.21
N ASP A 29 -13.99 -0.38 -4.09
CA ASP A 29 -15.36 -0.78 -4.40
C ASP A 29 -15.39 -1.99 -5.32
N ASN A 30 -14.41 -2.10 -6.20
CA ASN A 30 -14.36 -3.21 -7.14
C ASN A 30 -12.92 -3.66 -7.26
N VAL A 31 -12.61 -4.83 -6.70
CA VAL A 31 -11.23 -5.33 -6.68
C VAL A 31 -10.76 -5.73 -8.07
N LEU A 32 -11.65 -5.78 -9.05
CA LEU A 32 -11.25 -6.08 -10.42
C LEU A 32 -10.97 -4.83 -11.25
N ASP A 33 -11.14 -3.66 -10.67
CA ASP A 33 -10.86 -2.41 -11.37
C ASP A 33 -9.40 -2.07 -11.20
N PHE A 34 -8.55 -2.80 -11.91
CA PHE A 34 -7.11 -2.66 -11.77
C PHE A 34 -6.64 -1.29 -12.24
N GLU A 35 -7.31 -0.72 -13.21
CA GLU A 35 -6.89 0.57 -13.73
C GLU A 35 -7.05 1.67 -12.68
N SER A 36 -8.16 1.66 -11.96
CA SER A 36 -8.36 2.63 -10.88
C SER A 36 -7.33 2.43 -9.77
N MET A 37 -7.05 1.17 -9.43
CA MET A 37 -6.05 0.89 -8.42
C MET A 37 -4.68 1.40 -8.85
N ARG A 38 -4.31 1.19 -10.10
CA ARG A 38 -3.01 1.66 -10.59
C ARG A 38 -2.89 3.17 -10.56
N ARG A 39 -3.97 3.86 -10.90
CA ARG A 39 -3.97 5.32 -10.86
C ARG A 39 -3.79 5.83 -9.44
N GLU A 40 -4.48 5.23 -8.50
CA GLU A 40 -4.38 5.66 -7.12
C GLU A 40 -2.98 5.39 -6.57
N ILE A 41 -2.43 4.23 -6.90
CA ILE A 41 -1.09 3.88 -6.47
C ILE A 41 -0.08 4.90 -7.03
N ALA A 42 -0.18 5.19 -8.31
CA ALA A 42 0.75 6.13 -8.93
C ALA A 42 0.63 7.51 -8.31
N HIS A 43 -0.58 7.92 -7.99
CA HIS A 43 -0.80 9.21 -7.37
C HIS A 43 -0.19 9.27 -5.97
N ARG A 44 -0.45 8.24 -5.17
CA ARG A 44 0.00 8.23 -3.78
C ARG A 44 1.50 8.00 -3.64
N LEU A 45 2.09 7.26 -4.54
CA LEU A 45 3.49 6.89 -4.41
C LEU A 45 4.42 7.72 -5.29
N ALA A 46 3.93 8.80 -5.88
CA ALA A 46 4.77 9.66 -6.70
C ALA A 46 5.92 10.20 -5.84
N GLY A 47 7.15 9.97 -6.29
CA GLY A 47 8.32 10.47 -5.58
C GLY A 47 8.75 9.65 -4.38
N VAL A 48 8.03 8.58 -4.04
CA VAL A 48 8.37 7.76 -2.90
C VAL A 48 9.50 6.82 -3.29
N LEU A 49 10.53 6.71 -2.45
CA LEU A 49 11.65 5.83 -2.69
C LEU A 49 11.58 4.56 -1.84
N GLN A 50 10.90 4.63 -0.72
CA GLN A 50 10.77 3.46 0.15
C GLN A 50 9.36 3.45 0.74
N LEU A 51 8.70 2.30 0.64
CA LEU A 51 7.35 2.13 1.15
C LEU A 51 7.31 0.98 2.13
N ASN A 52 6.76 1.24 3.30
CA ASN A 52 6.44 0.21 4.27
C ASN A 52 4.93 0.04 4.24
N LEU A 53 4.45 -1.12 3.82
CA LEU A 53 3.03 -1.33 3.58
C LEU A 53 2.51 -2.42 4.50
N TYR A 54 1.49 -2.08 5.27
CA TYR A 54 0.78 -3.04 6.10
C TYR A 54 -0.38 -3.62 5.30
N VAL A 55 -0.38 -4.93 5.10
CA VAL A 55 -1.36 -5.59 4.25
C VAL A 55 -2.31 -6.43 5.06
N THR A 56 -3.52 -6.60 4.55
CA THR A 56 -4.57 -7.34 5.26
C THR A 56 -5.27 -8.34 4.37
N GLY A 57 -4.63 -8.82 3.34
CA GLY A 57 -5.21 -9.92 2.60
C GLY A 57 -5.91 -9.61 1.30
N LEU A 58 -5.94 -8.36 0.88
CA LEU A 58 -6.47 -8.04 -0.45
C LEU A 58 -5.36 -8.29 -1.47
N THR A 59 -5.27 -9.53 -1.92
CA THR A 59 -4.15 -9.97 -2.73
C THR A 59 -4.01 -9.18 -4.02
N ALA A 60 -5.12 -8.92 -4.70
CA ALA A 60 -5.05 -8.22 -5.99
C ALA A 60 -4.46 -6.82 -5.81
N ALA A 61 -4.89 -6.09 -4.79
CA ALA A 61 -4.35 -4.77 -4.54
C ALA A 61 -2.88 -4.83 -4.15
N THR A 62 -2.52 -5.81 -3.33
CA THR A 62 -1.12 -5.97 -2.92
C THR A 62 -0.23 -6.23 -4.12
N VAL A 63 -0.67 -7.08 -5.05
CA VAL A 63 0.11 -7.38 -6.24
C VAL A 63 0.29 -6.14 -7.10
N GLU A 64 -0.74 -5.31 -7.22
CA GLU A 64 -0.60 -4.09 -8.01
C GLU A 64 0.42 -3.14 -7.39
N VAL A 65 0.45 -3.04 -6.05
CA VAL A 65 1.46 -2.24 -5.39
C VAL A 65 2.85 -2.80 -5.65
N MET A 66 3.00 -4.12 -5.54
CA MET A 66 4.28 -4.75 -5.80
C MET A 66 4.77 -4.46 -7.21
N ASN A 67 3.88 -4.57 -8.19
CA ASN A 67 4.25 -4.29 -9.57
C ASN A 67 4.70 -2.86 -9.76
N PHE A 68 3.97 -1.92 -9.16
CA PHE A 68 4.36 -0.52 -9.24
C PHE A 68 5.75 -0.30 -8.66
N CYS A 69 6.00 -0.89 -7.49
CA CYS A 69 7.28 -0.70 -6.83
C CYS A 69 8.44 -1.28 -7.64
N ILE A 70 8.20 -2.42 -8.28
CA ILE A 70 9.23 -3.00 -9.15
C ILE A 70 9.51 -2.09 -10.33
N GLU A 71 8.45 -1.60 -10.96
CA GLU A 71 8.60 -0.77 -12.16
C GLU A 71 9.28 0.55 -11.87
N HIS A 72 9.10 1.09 -10.68
CA HIS A 72 9.60 2.42 -10.34
C HIS A 72 10.73 2.40 -9.33
N ASN A 73 11.27 1.22 -9.07
CA ASN A 73 12.41 1.06 -8.16
C ASN A 73 12.13 1.60 -6.76
N VAL A 74 10.92 1.38 -6.28
CA VAL A 74 10.55 1.73 -4.92
C VAL A 74 10.94 0.55 -4.03
N ARG A 75 11.66 0.81 -2.94
CA ARG A 75 12.02 -0.23 -2.00
C ARG A 75 10.79 -0.54 -1.15
N LEU A 76 10.30 -1.77 -1.24
CA LEU A 76 9.05 -2.15 -0.60
C LEU A 76 9.30 -3.15 0.52
N THR A 77 8.73 -2.87 1.69
CA THR A 77 8.68 -3.82 2.79
C THR A 77 7.22 -4.07 3.12
N LEU A 78 6.82 -5.33 3.14
CA LEU A 78 5.45 -5.69 3.47
C LEU A 78 5.39 -6.14 4.92
N PHE A 79 4.44 -5.61 5.66
CA PHE A 79 4.16 -6.03 7.02
C PHE A 79 2.81 -6.71 7.04
N HIS A 80 2.79 -7.95 7.48
CA HIS A 80 1.56 -8.70 7.53
C HIS A 80 0.97 -8.53 8.92
N PHE A 81 -0.15 -7.84 8.99
CA PHE A 81 -0.78 -7.57 10.26
C PHE A 81 -1.87 -8.60 10.49
N ASP A 82 -1.72 -9.41 11.53
CA ASP A 82 -2.66 -10.47 11.83
C ASP A 82 -2.91 -10.48 13.31
N ARG A 83 -4.05 -9.97 13.74
CA ARG A 83 -4.34 -9.90 15.16
C ARG A 83 -4.69 -11.24 15.76
N ASP A 84 -4.89 -12.26 14.94
CA ASP A 84 -5.24 -13.56 15.48
C ASP A 84 -4.04 -14.35 15.93
N THR A 85 -2.84 -13.94 15.58
CA THR A 85 -1.67 -14.68 15.91
C THR A 85 -0.86 -14.06 17.02
N GLN A 86 -1.40 -13.07 17.64
CA GLN A 86 -0.65 -12.38 18.61
C GLN A 86 -0.43 -13.04 19.75
#